data_968437c24da0f74a0d98c453f0d1f339
#
_entry.id   968437c24da0f74a0d98c453f0d1f339
#
_cell.length_a   1.000
_cell.length_b   1.000
_cell.length_c   1.000
_cell.angle_alpha   90.00
_cell.angle_beta   90.00
_cell.angle_gamma   90.00
#
_symmetry.space_group_name_H-M   'P 1'
#
loop_
_entity.id
_entity.type
_entity.pdbx_description
1 polymer ?
#
loop_
_entity_poly.entity_id
_entity_poly.type
_entity_poly.pdbx_seq_one_letter_code
_entity_poly.pdbx_strand_id
1 'polypeptide(L)'
;VIIGDVSIGAETSVWPCAVLRGDSSSIVVGAKTSIQDGAIIHTRSATPTTIGNCVTVGHNVHIEGAIIKDHALIGSGSTVLPGAIVGNGALVGAQALVSPNAIIPDYARALGVPARISEKAVEPGFSDPNVEAYLMAAKLYKTELVEIELKDAY
;
A
#
# COMPACT_ATOMS: atom_id res chain seq x y z
N VAL A 1 0.13 -13.94 0.18
CA VAL A 1 1.28 -14.75 -0.28
C VAL A 1 2.54 -13.89 -0.27
N ILE A 2 3.64 -14.37 0.34
CA ILE A 2 4.92 -13.66 0.39
C ILE A 2 5.99 -14.56 -0.24
N ILE A 3 6.73 -14.06 -1.23
CA ILE A 3 7.71 -14.82 -2.02
C ILE A 3 8.96 -13.97 -2.24
N GLY A 4 10.14 -14.58 -2.12
CA GLY A 4 11.43 -13.96 -2.45
C GLY A 4 11.97 -13.05 -1.35
N ASP A 5 12.70 -12.01 -1.74
CA ASP A 5 13.34 -11.06 -0.83
C ASP A 5 12.34 -9.99 -0.36
N VAL A 6 11.69 -10.26 0.77
CA VAL A 6 10.66 -9.38 1.35
C VAL A 6 10.95 -9.11 2.82
N SER A 7 11.06 -7.84 3.19
CA SER A 7 11.18 -7.38 4.57
C SER A 7 9.97 -6.55 4.97
N ILE A 8 9.40 -6.84 6.15
CA ILE A 8 8.18 -6.19 6.65
C ILE A 8 8.43 -5.67 8.07
N GLY A 9 8.17 -4.39 8.28
CA GLY A 9 8.35 -3.69 9.55
C GLY A 9 7.31 -4.07 10.62
N ALA A 10 7.61 -3.68 11.84
CA ALA A 10 6.78 -3.98 13.01
C ALA A 10 5.35 -3.39 12.89
N GLU A 11 4.36 -4.08 13.42
CA GLU A 11 2.94 -3.69 13.42
C GLU A 11 2.33 -3.51 12.02
N THR A 12 3.05 -3.88 10.95
CA THR A 12 2.50 -3.90 9.59
C THR A 12 1.61 -5.12 9.41
N SER A 13 0.48 -4.92 8.73
CA SER A 13 -0.50 -5.97 8.45
C SER A 13 -0.60 -6.27 6.96
N VAL A 14 -0.65 -7.56 6.63
CA VAL A 14 -0.87 -8.06 5.26
C VAL A 14 -2.18 -8.83 5.26
N TRP A 15 -3.13 -8.36 4.48
CA TRP A 15 -4.51 -8.81 4.49
C TRP A 15 -4.78 -9.94 3.49
N PRO A 16 -5.94 -10.61 3.57
CA PRO A 16 -6.25 -11.75 2.72
C PRO A 16 -6.04 -11.48 1.24
N CYS A 17 -5.55 -12.50 0.52
CA CYS A 17 -5.27 -12.45 -0.92
C CYS A 17 -4.21 -11.42 -1.38
N ALA A 18 -3.58 -10.69 -0.47
CA ALA A 18 -2.45 -9.84 -0.84
C ALA A 18 -1.23 -10.68 -1.23
N VAL A 19 -0.49 -10.21 -2.26
CA VAL A 19 0.70 -10.87 -2.78
C VAL A 19 1.88 -9.89 -2.78
N LEU A 20 2.95 -10.26 -2.07
CA LEU A 20 4.25 -9.56 -2.10
C LEU A 20 5.26 -10.50 -2.75
N ARG A 21 5.70 -10.19 -3.97
CA ARG A 21 6.61 -11.04 -4.74
C ARG A 21 7.90 -10.31 -5.09
N GLY A 22 8.91 -10.50 -4.23
CA GLY A 22 10.27 -9.96 -4.38
C GLY A 22 11.23 -10.97 -5.02
N ASP A 23 10.88 -11.49 -6.18
CA ASP A 23 11.64 -12.51 -6.90
C ASP A 23 12.68 -11.92 -7.87
N SER A 24 12.48 -10.71 -8.32
CA SER A 24 13.38 -10.02 -9.25
C SER A 24 14.24 -8.93 -8.59
N SER A 25 13.82 -8.45 -7.43
CA SER A 25 14.52 -7.48 -6.58
C SER A 25 13.85 -7.48 -5.19
N SER A 26 14.33 -6.67 -4.25
CA SER A 26 13.79 -6.61 -2.89
C SER A 26 12.48 -5.82 -2.79
N ILE A 27 11.62 -6.24 -1.87
CA ILE A 27 10.49 -5.48 -1.34
C ILE A 27 10.79 -5.12 0.11
N VAL A 28 10.73 -3.84 0.45
CA VAL A 28 10.87 -3.36 1.83
C VAL A 28 9.61 -2.60 2.21
N VAL A 29 8.94 -3.06 3.27
CA VAL A 29 7.76 -2.39 3.84
C VAL A 29 8.09 -1.92 5.24
N GLY A 30 7.85 -0.65 5.53
CA GLY A 30 8.06 -0.03 6.83
C GLY A 30 7.09 -0.52 7.91
N ALA A 31 7.14 0.11 9.06
CA ALA A 31 6.30 -0.22 10.21
C ALA A 31 4.90 0.40 10.12
N LYS A 32 3.91 -0.19 10.82
CA LYS A 32 2.54 0.33 10.96
C LYS A 32 1.82 0.57 9.62
N THR A 33 2.24 -0.14 8.59
CA THR A 33 1.67 -0.06 7.24
C THR A 33 0.61 -1.15 7.05
N SER A 34 -0.46 -0.86 6.31
CA SER A 34 -1.45 -1.86 5.93
C SER A 34 -1.39 -2.16 4.44
N ILE A 35 -1.16 -3.44 4.09
CA ILE A 35 -1.24 -3.95 2.72
C ILE A 35 -2.57 -4.70 2.62
N GLN A 36 -3.58 -4.04 2.04
CA GLN A 36 -4.96 -4.51 2.13
C GLN A 36 -5.29 -5.61 1.13
N ASP A 37 -6.51 -6.16 1.26
CA ASP A 37 -6.97 -7.35 0.56
C ASP A 37 -6.74 -7.24 -0.95
N GLY A 38 -6.18 -8.31 -1.53
CA GLY A 38 -5.94 -8.40 -2.98
C GLY A 38 -4.84 -7.48 -3.52
N ALA A 39 -4.16 -6.70 -2.69
CA ALA A 39 -3.06 -5.86 -3.17
C ALA A 39 -1.90 -6.70 -3.72
N ILE A 40 -1.30 -6.25 -4.82
CA ILE A 40 -0.17 -6.91 -5.47
C ILE A 40 1.03 -5.98 -5.43
N ILE A 41 2.05 -6.39 -4.69
CA ILE A 41 3.33 -5.68 -4.59
C ILE A 41 4.39 -6.52 -5.30
N HIS A 42 4.98 -5.96 -6.33
CA HIS A 42 5.96 -6.66 -7.15
C HIS A 42 7.21 -5.80 -7.38
N THR A 43 8.22 -6.41 -7.96
CA THR A 43 9.49 -5.79 -8.33
C THR A 43 9.81 -6.08 -9.80
N ARG A 44 10.72 -5.29 -10.36
CA ARG A 44 11.36 -5.61 -11.64
C ARG A 44 12.85 -5.75 -11.43
N SER A 45 13.53 -6.37 -12.39
CA SER A 45 14.99 -6.45 -12.37
C SER A 45 15.60 -5.07 -12.16
N ALA A 46 16.47 -4.95 -11.15
CA ALA A 46 17.12 -3.72 -10.71
C ALA A 46 16.18 -2.58 -10.25
N THR A 47 14.89 -2.86 -10.01
CA THR A 47 13.93 -1.86 -9.54
C THR A 47 13.18 -2.39 -8.32
N PRO A 48 13.72 -2.20 -7.11
CA PRO A 48 13.08 -2.62 -5.86
C PRO A 48 11.79 -1.82 -5.61
N THR A 49 10.91 -2.38 -4.80
CA THR A 49 9.74 -1.66 -4.27
C THR A 49 9.97 -1.33 -2.81
N THR A 50 9.86 -0.05 -2.47
CA THR A 50 9.97 0.42 -1.08
C THR A 50 8.68 1.10 -0.68
N ILE A 51 8.11 0.69 0.45
CA ILE A 51 6.92 1.27 1.06
C ILE A 51 7.31 1.71 2.47
N GLY A 52 7.05 2.97 2.79
CA GLY A 52 7.43 3.59 4.06
C GLY A 52 6.59 3.14 5.26
N ASN A 53 6.69 3.93 6.33
CA ASN A 53 5.95 3.71 7.57
C ASN A 53 4.57 4.37 7.51
N CYS A 54 3.61 3.82 8.26
CA CYS A 54 2.26 4.38 8.36
C CYS A 54 1.58 4.59 7.00
N VAL A 55 1.89 3.73 6.02
CA VAL A 55 1.29 3.78 4.69
C VAL A 55 0.01 2.96 4.66
N THR A 56 -1.02 3.46 4.01
CA THR A 56 -2.21 2.70 3.66
C THR A 56 -2.15 2.30 2.19
N VAL A 57 -1.96 1.02 1.91
CA VAL A 57 -2.11 0.45 0.56
C VAL A 57 -3.49 -0.19 0.47
N GLY A 58 -4.40 0.47 -0.24
CA GLY A 58 -5.80 0.08 -0.34
C GLY A 58 -6.04 -1.25 -1.07
N HIS A 59 -7.29 -1.71 -1.02
CA HIS A 59 -7.69 -2.98 -1.61
C HIS A 59 -7.41 -3.04 -3.12
N ASN A 60 -6.92 -4.17 -3.62
CA ASN A 60 -6.61 -4.42 -5.03
C ASN A 60 -5.65 -3.40 -5.68
N VAL A 61 -4.80 -2.76 -4.90
CA VAL A 61 -3.75 -1.88 -5.42
C VAL A 61 -2.66 -2.71 -6.10
N HIS A 62 -2.13 -2.22 -7.22
CA HIS A 62 -0.93 -2.76 -7.85
C HIS A 62 0.23 -1.76 -7.72
N ILE A 63 1.34 -2.20 -7.12
CA ILE A 63 2.59 -1.42 -7.03
C ILE A 63 3.72 -2.27 -7.59
N GLU A 64 4.46 -1.72 -8.56
CA GLU A 64 5.60 -2.41 -9.17
C GLU A 64 6.81 -1.46 -9.26
N GLY A 65 7.93 -1.82 -8.63
CA GLY A 65 9.19 -1.11 -8.77
C GLY A 65 9.12 0.39 -8.44
N ALA A 66 8.42 0.76 -7.38
CA ALA A 66 8.15 2.15 -7.00
C ALA A 66 8.55 2.46 -5.56
N ILE A 67 8.66 3.73 -5.23
CA ILE A 67 8.95 4.22 -3.89
C ILE A 67 7.71 4.94 -3.35
N ILE A 68 7.15 4.42 -2.27
CA ILE A 68 6.05 5.03 -1.53
C ILE A 68 6.61 5.52 -0.20
N LYS A 69 6.55 6.82 0.05
CA LYS A 69 7.07 7.40 1.29
C LYS A 69 6.07 7.33 2.44
N ASP A 70 6.51 7.74 3.62
CA ASP A 70 5.75 7.62 4.87
C ASP A 70 4.40 8.35 4.81
N HIS A 71 3.41 7.83 5.53
CA HIS A 71 2.06 8.38 5.66
C HIS A 71 1.29 8.53 4.35
N ALA A 72 1.77 7.99 3.23
CA ALA A 72 1.04 8.03 1.98
C ALA A 72 -0.21 7.14 2.02
N LEU A 73 -1.25 7.55 1.28
CA LEU A 73 -2.45 6.75 1.06
C LEU A 73 -2.56 6.39 -0.42
N ILE A 74 -2.53 5.10 -0.72
CA ILE A 74 -2.68 4.55 -2.06
C ILE A 74 -4.08 3.97 -2.16
N GLY A 75 -4.96 4.68 -2.85
CA GLY A 75 -6.39 4.37 -2.92
C GLY A 75 -6.69 3.06 -3.65
N SER A 76 -7.79 2.42 -3.26
CA SER A 76 -8.18 1.09 -3.76
C SER A 76 -8.22 1.00 -5.29
N GLY A 77 -7.72 -0.11 -5.82
CA GLY A 77 -7.69 -0.39 -7.26
C GLY A 77 -6.74 0.49 -8.08
N SER A 78 -5.94 1.34 -7.43
CA SER A 78 -4.96 2.16 -8.17
C SER A 78 -3.75 1.34 -8.62
N THR A 79 -3.05 1.86 -9.61
CA THR A 79 -1.83 1.26 -10.16
C THR A 79 -0.67 2.26 -10.06
N VAL A 80 0.44 1.84 -9.46
CA VAL A 80 1.67 2.64 -9.38
C VAL A 80 2.77 1.91 -10.14
N LEU A 81 3.23 2.52 -11.22
CA LEU A 81 4.14 1.89 -12.18
C LEU A 81 5.62 2.16 -11.88
N PRO A 82 6.54 1.38 -12.50
CA PRO A 82 7.96 1.38 -12.15
C PRO A 82 8.63 2.74 -12.20
N GLY A 83 9.50 2.99 -11.23
CA GLY A 83 10.24 4.25 -11.09
C GLY A 83 9.41 5.40 -10.52
N ALA A 84 8.12 5.21 -10.27
CA ALA A 84 7.32 6.25 -9.63
C ALA A 84 7.72 6.48 -8.17
N ILE A 85 7.62 7.73 -7.73
CA ILE A 85 7.86 8.15 -6.35
C ILE A 85 6.60 8.84 -5.83
N VAL A 86 6.02 8.30 -4.77
CA VAL A 86 4.89 8.90 -4.05
C VAL A 86 5.42 9.53 -2.76
N GLY A 87 5.25 10.83 -2.61
CA GLY A 87 5.78 11.63 -1.50
C GLY A 87 5.12 11.35 -0.15
N ASN A 88 5.71 11.91 0.92
CA ASN A 88 5.18 11.78 2.27
C ASN A 88 3.75 12.35 2.36
N GLY A 89 2.84 11.65 3.01
CA GLY A 89 1.46 12.10 3.18
C GLY A 89 0.70 12.34 1.88
N ALA A 90 1.23 11.90 0.72
CA ALA A 90 0.55 12.07 -0.55
C ALA A 90 -0.61 11.10 -0.71
N LEU A 91 -1.61 11.49 -1.49
CA LEU A 91 -2.79 10.70 -1.82
C LEU A 91 -2.79 10.30 -3.29
N VAL A 92 -2.75 9.02 -3.56
CA VAL A 92 -3.14 8.44 -4.85
C VAL A 92 -4.61 8.04 -4.74
N GLY A 93 -5.47 8.63 -5.57
CA GLY A 93 -6.90 8.35 -5.53
C GLY A 93 -7.25 6.94 -5.98
N ALA A 94 -8.42 6.46 -5.56
CA ALA A 94 -8.90 5.16 -6.01
C ALA A 94 -8.96 5.08 -7.54
N GLN A 95 -8.61 3.91 -8.09
CA GLN A 95 -8.54 3.64 -9.54
C GLN A 95 -7.57 4.54 -10.34
N ALA A 96 -6.72 5.34 -9.68
CA ALA A 96 -5.77 6.17 -10.39
C ALA A 96 -4.62 5.36 -11.00
N LEU A 97 -4.08 5.83 -12.13
CA LEU A 97 -2.89 5.28 -12.78
C LEU A 97 -1.72 6.26 -12.66
N VAL A 98 -0.78 5.94 -11.78
CA VAL A 98 0.49 6.67 -11.66
C VAL A 98 1.46 6.13 -12.71
N SER A 99 1.80 6.97 -13.68
CA SER A 99 2.66 6.61 -14.81
C SER A 99 4.09 6.28 -14.36
N PRO A 100 4.85 5.52 -15.20
CA PRO A 100 6.25 5.24 -14.90
C PRO A 100 7.06 6.51 -14.66
N ASN A 101 7.97 6.47 -13.70
CA ASN A 101 8.86 7.59 -13.32
C ASN A 101 8.13 8.88 -12.88
N ALA A 102 6.83 8.83 -12.64
CA ALA A 102 6.11 9.99 -12.12
C ALA A 102 6.56 10.32 -10.69
N ILE A 103 6.69 11.61 -10.39
CA ILE A 103 7.01 12.10 -9.05
C ILE A 103 5.78 12.83 -8.51
N ILE A 104 5.17 12.27 -7.47
CA ILE A 104 4.09 12.90 -6.70
C ILE A 104 4.74 13.56 -5.49
N PRO A 105 4.72 14.90 -5.37
CA PRO A 105 5.32 15.61 -4.24
C PRO A 105 4.68 15.23 -2.90
N ASP A 106 5.38 15.57 -1.82
CA ASP A 106 4.85 15.43 -0.47
C ASP A 106 3.51 16.19 -0.34
N TYR A 107 2.52 15.60 0.30
CA TYR A 107 1.17 16.14 0.49
C TYR A 107 0.42 16.51 -0.80
N ALA A 108 0.86 16.00 -1.93
CA ALA A 108 0.13 16.16 -3.18
C ALA A 108 -0.95 15.09 -3.36
N ARG A 109 -1.91 15.38 -4.22
CA ARG A 109 -2.97 14.46 -4.61
C ARG A 109 -2.84 14.11 -6.09
N ALA A 110 -2.89 12.81 -6.42
CA ALA A 110 -2.83 12.30 -7.78
C ALA A 110 -4.12 11.53 -8.10
N LEU A 111 -4.91 11.99 -9.05
CA LEU A 111 -6.23 11.44 -9.42
C LEU A 111 -6.37 11.18 -10.90
N GLY A 112 -7.05 10.10 -11.26
CA GLY A 112 -7.47 9.78 -12.64
C GLY A 112 -6.50 8.89 -13.42
N VAL A 113 -6.78 8.69 -14.71
CA VAL A 113 -6.05 7.80 -15.61
C VAL A 113 -5.73 8.55 -16.91
N PRO A 114 -4.46 8.95 -17.15
CA PRO A 114 -3.34 8.94 -16.20
C PRO A 114 -3.57 9.92 -15.03
N ALA A 115 -2.90 9.69 -13.92
CA ALA A 115 -3.08 10.52 -12.72
C ALA A 115 -2.60 11.96 -12.96
N ARG A 116 -3.46 12.92 -12.61
CA ARG A 116 -3.13 14.35 -12.59
C ARG A 116 -2.78 14.76 -11.18
N ILE A 117 -1.66 15.46 -11.03
CA ILE A 117 -1.10 15.85 -9.74
C ILE A 117 -1.57 17.25 -9.36
N SER A 118 -2.06 17.39 -8.12
CA SER A 118 -2.36 18.67 -7.48
C SER A 118 -1.48 18.81 -6.24
N GLU A 119 -0.58 19.78 -6.23
CA GLU A 119 0.35 20.01 -5.13
C GLU A 119 -0.36 20.59 -3.90
N LYS A 120 0.17 20.28 -2.71
CA LYS A 120 -0.33 20.77 -1.41
C LYS A 120 -1.86 20.60 -1.26
N ALA A 121 -2.39 19.50 -1.76
CA ALA A 121 -3.82 19.22 -1.79
C ALA A 121 -4.27 18.22 -0.72
N VAL A 122 -3.36 17.79 0.15
CA VAL A 122 -3.61 16.85 1.25
C VAL A 122 -3.09 17.47 2.55
N GLU A 123 -3.95 17.55 3.55
CA GLU A 123 -3.55 18.04 4.88
C GLU A 123 -2.69 17.00 5.61
N PRO A 124 -1.67 17.44 6.38
CA PRO A 124 -0.90 16.56 7.24
C PRO A 124 -1.82 15.75 8.17
N GLY A 125 -1.56 14.44 8.31
CA GLY A 125 -2.39 13.55 9.13
C GLY A 125 -3.65 13.04 8.43
N PHE A 126 -3.90 13.35 7.18
CA PHE A 126 -5.08 12.89 6.43
C PHE A 126 -5.26 11.37 6.46
N SER A 127 -4.17 10.61 6.37
CA SER A 127 -4.20 9.14 6.37
C SER A 127 -4.17 8.51 7.76
N ASP A 128 -3.89 9.26 8.82
CA ASP A 128 -3.70 8.72 10.17
C ASP A 128 -4.91 7.93 10.69
N PRO A 129 -6.17 8.36 10.48
CA PRO A 129 -7.33 7.56 10.88
C PRO A 129 -7.38 6.16 10.22
N ASN A 130 -6.92 6.03 8.97
CA ASN A 130 -6.84 4.73 8.31
C ASN A 130 -5.75 3.87 8.95
N VAL A 131 -4.59 4.44 9.25
CA VAL A 131 -3.49 3.72 9.92
C VAL A 131 -3.97 3.17 11.27
N GLU A 132 -4.60 4.01 12.09
CA GLU A 132 -5.13 3.62 13.40
C GLU A 132 -6.18 2.53 13.29
N ALA A 133 -7.13 2.65 12.37
CA ALA A 133 -8.18 1.66 12.14
C ALA A 133 -7.60 0.29 11.77
N TYR A 134 -6.60 0.23 10.88
CA TYR A 134 -5.97 -1.03 10.48
C TYR A 134 -5.05 -1.61 11.55
N LEU A 135 -4.41 -0.79 12.38
CA LEU A 135 -3.69 -1.27 13.56
C LEU A 135 -4.63 -1.93 14.59
N MET A 136 -5.80 -1.32 14.81
CA MET A 136 -6.84 -1.89 15.68
C MET A 136 -7.40 -3.20 15.10
N ALA A 137 -7.79 -3.20 13.83
CA ALA A 137 -8.31 -4.39 13.16
C ALA A 137 -7.31 -5.55 13.18
N ALA A 138 -6.03 -5.28 12.92
CA ALA A 138 -4.99 -6.32 12.95
C ALA A 138 -4.81 -6.92 14.34
N LYS A 139 -4.96 -6.12 15.42
CA LYS A 139 -4.94 -6.63 16.80
C LYS A 139 -6.17 -7.49 17.08
N LEU A 140 -7.35 -7.02 16.70
CA LEU A 140 -8.60 -7.75 16.89
C LEU A 140 -8.56 -9.12 16.21
N TYR A 141 -8.14 -9.18 14.95
CA TYR A 141 -8.09 -10.42 14.18
C TYR A 141 -7.10 -11.45 14.72
N LYS A 142 -6.05 -11.02 15.42
CA LYS A 142 -5.14 -11.95 16.07
C LYS A 142 -5.78 -12.74 17.23
N THR A 143 -6.82 -12.21 17.86
CA THR A 143 -7.43 -12.77 19.05
C THR A 143 -8.85 -13.28 18.81
N GLU A 144 -9.57 -12.72 17.85
CA GLU A 144 -11.01 -12.94 17.69
C GLU A 144 -11.40 -13.58 16.35
N LEU A 145 -10.45 -13.71 15.40
CA LEU A 145 -10.74 -14.41 14.16
C LEU A 145 -10.90 -15.91 14.43
N VAL A 146 -12.08 -16.43 14.14
CA VAL A 146 -12.40 -17.87 14.27
C VAL A 146 -12.83 -18.42 12.92
N GLU A 147 -12.44 -19.69 12.66
CA GLU A 147 -12.96 -20.44 11.52
C GLU A 147 -14.35 -20.95 11.87
N ILE A 148 -15.32 -20.73 10.98
CA ILE A 148 -16.68 -21.26 11.12
C ILE A 148 -16.90 -22.40 10.11
N GLU A 149 -17.56 -23.48 10.54
CA GLU A 149 -18.00 -24.52 9.61
C GLU A 149 -19.22 -24.04 8.81
N LEU A 150 -19.30 -24.44 7.52
CA LEU A 150 -20.41 -24.04 6.63
C LEU A 150 -21.81 -24.35 7.21
N LYS A 151 -21.93 -25.41 8.01
CA LYS A 151 -23.20 -25.77 8.69
C LYS A 151 -23.68 -24.73 9.70
N ASP A 152 -22.77 -23.90 10.20
CA ASP A 152 -23.04 -22.88 11.23
C ASP A 152 -23.22 -21.48 10.59
N ALA A 153 -23.16 -21.39 9.27
CA ALA A 153 -23.21 -20.13 8.52
C ALA A 153 -24.62 -19.70 8.07
N TYR A 154 -25.68 -20.52 8.39
CA TYR A 154 -27.08 -20.26 8.00
C TYR A 154 -28.03 -20.45 9.16
#